data_70d5483f4026ad7c0779de7fcf5cbf37
#
_entry.id   70d5483f4026ad7c0779de7fcf5cbf37
#
_cell.length_a   1.000
_cell.length_b   1.000
_cell.length_c   1.000
_cell.angle_alpha   90.00
_cell.angle_beta   90.00
_cell.angle_gamma   90.00
#
_symmetry.space_group_name_H-M   'P 1'
#
loop_
_entity.id
_entity.type
_entity.pdbx_description
1 polymer ?
#
loop_
_entity_poly.entity_id
_entity_poly.type
_entity_poly.pdbx_seq_one_letter_code
_entity_poly.pdbx_strand_id
1 'polypeptide(L)'
;MDQLDVLINNAAIIPEGDQDVLTIRPEVMASTIETNALGALRVAQAFVPHLLRSSAGRIINVSSAAGQLSDMGTWSPAYAASKTTLNAITCLLAPALGNKRIAVNSVCPGWCRTEMGGATAQRSAEEGAAGIVWLAAEAPQDKTGLFWRDKEVISW
;
A
#
# COMPACT_ATOMS: atom_id res chain seq x y z
N MET A 1 -11.22 -20.93 6.42
CA MET A 1 -11.84 -19.68 5.89
C MET A 1 -12.30 -19.97 4.48
N ASP A 2 -13.60 -19.80 4.19
CA ASP A 2 -14.14 -20.13 2.87
C ASP A 2 -14.18 -18.92 1.94
N GLN A 3 -14.42 -17.73 2.46
CA GLN A 3 -14.53 -16.46 1.74
C GLN A 3 -13.76 -15.36 2.46
N LEU A 4 -13.22 -14.43 1.69
CA LEU A 4 -12.63 -13.17 2.15
C LEU A 4 -13.21 -12.04 1.29
N ASP A 5 -13.70 -10.98 1.91
CA ASP A 5 -14.23 -9.82 1.19
C ASP A 5 -13.18 -8.73 1.04
N VAL A 6 -12.33 -8.52 2.03
CA VAL A 6 -11.32 -7.46 2.03
C VAL A 6 -9.99 -7.99 2.54
N LEU A 7 -8.94 -7.73 1.78
CA LEU A 7 -7.54 -7.90 2.19
C LEU A 7 -6.88 -6.52 2.30
N ILE A 8 -6.31 -6.23 3.47
CA ILE A 8 -5.55 -5.00 3.69
C ILE A 8 -4.09 -5.37 3.97
N ASN A 9 -3.21 -5.07 3.02
CA ASN A 9 -1.76 -5.19 3.17
C ASN A 9 -1.24 -3.92 3.86
N ASN A 10 -1.17 -3.94 5.18
CA ASN A 10 -0.77 -2.79 6.01
C ASN A 10 0.65 -2.90 6.54
N ALA A 11 1.15 -4.12 6.78
CA ALA A 11 2.45 -4.35 7.39
C ALA A 11 3.59 -3.74 6.55
N ALA A 12 4.48 -2.99 7.20
CA ALA A 12 5.64 -2.39 6.57
C ALA A 12 6.74 -2.10 7.60
N ILE A 13 7.96 -1.95 7.11
CA ILE A 13 9.12 -1.52 7.88
C ILE A 13 9.74 -0.27 7.25
N ILE A 14 10.38 0.56 8.08
CA ILE A 14 11.37 1.56 7.71
C ILE A 14 12.68 1.12 8.36
N PRO A 15 13.75 0.82 7.59
CA PRO A 15 14.99 0.38 8.20
C PRO A 15 15.70 1.53 8.92
N GLU A 16 16.42 1.20 10.01
CA GLU A 16 17.29 2.15 10.66
C GLU A 16 18.40 2.65 9.72
N GLY A 17 18.70 3.95 9.75
CA GLY A 17 19.74 4.55 8.90
C GLY A 17 19.36 4.73 7.44
N ASP A 18 18.08 4.56 7.07
CA ASP A 18 17.57 4.79 5.70
C ASP A 18 17.47 6.31 5.40
N GLN A 19 18.61 6.98 5.23
CA GLN A 19 18.65 8.43 5.12
C GLN A 19 19.27 8.94 3.81
N ASP A 20 20.14 8.17 3.16
CA ASP A 20 20.89 8.61 1.98
C ASP A 20 21.01 7.49 0.94
N VAL A 21 20.52 7.76 -0.26
CA VAL A 21 20.58 6.82 -1.39
C VAL A 21 22.00 6.53 -1.87
N LEU A 22 22.94 7.43 -1.63
CA LEU A 22 24.35 7.24 -2.04
C LEU A 22 25.12 6.31 -1.10
N THR A 23 24.65 6.12 0.12
CA THR A 23 25.35 5.34 1.15
C THR A 23 24.58 4.13 1.67
N ILE A 24 23.27 4.05 1.39
CA ILE A 24 22.48 2.89 1.79
C ILE A 24 23.00 1.61 1.12
N ARG A 25 23.11 0.54 1.89
CA ARG A 25 23.51 -0.75 1.36
C ARG A 25 22.39 -1.36 0.51
N PRO A 26 22.69 -1.88 -0.70
CA PRO A 26 21.69 -2.50 -1.58
C PRO A 26 20.90 -3.63 -0.90
N GLU A 27 21.50 -4.36 0.05
CA GLU A 27 20.83 -5.44 0.79
C GLU A 27 19.73 -4.93 1.72
N VAL A 28 19.91 -3.73 2.31
CA VAL A 28 18.89 -3.06 3.12
C VAL A 28 17.71 -2.65 2.25
N MET A 29 17.99 -2.08 1.08
CA MET A 29 16.94 -1.74 0.10
C MET A 29 16.19 -3.00 -0.37
N ALA A 30 16.91 -4.06 -0.72
CA ALA A 30 16.31 -5.33 -1.17
C ALA A 30 15.42 -5.95 -0.09
N SER A 31 15.87 -6.02 1.18
CA SER A 31 15.08 -6.57 2.28
C SER A 31 13.85 -5.74 2.61
N THR A 32 13.94 -4.41 2.43
CA THR A 32 12.79 -3.52 2.63
C THR A 32 11.74 -3.71 1.53
N ILE A 33 12.16 -3.84 0.26
CA ILE A 33 11.28 -4.17 -0.86
C ILE A 33 10.66 -5.56 -0.65
N GLU A 34 11.46 -6.54 -0.22
CA GLU A 34 11.01 -7.89 0.08
C GLU A 34 9.86 -7.89 1.10
N THR A 35 9.99 -7.14 2.18
CA THR A 35 8.96 -7.05 3.23
C THR A 35 7.76 -6.24 2.77
N ASN A 36 7.97 -5.00 2.32
CA ASN A 36 6.90 -4.02 2.11
C ASN A 36 6.11 -4.22 0.82
N ALA A 37 6.72 -4.83 -0.20
CA ALA A 37 6.10 -5.01 -1.52
C ALA A 37 5.91 -6.48 -1.88
N LEU A 38 6.96 -7.29 -1.89
CA LEU A 38 6.84 -8.71 -2.27
C LEU A 38 6.08 -9.51 -1.22
N GLY A 39 6.19 -9.16 0.06
CA GLY A 39 5.35 -9.70 1.14
C GLY A 39 3.86 -9.48 0.86
N ALA A 40 3.46 -8.26 0.51
CA ALA A 40 2.09 -7.92 0.12
C ALA A 40 1.62 -8.70 -1.11
N LEU A 41 2.48 -8.87 -2.13
CA LEU A 41 2.17 -9.68 -3.30
C LEU A 41 1.92 -11.14 -2.94
N ARG A 42 2.78 -11.76 -2.11
CA ARG A 42 2.59 -13.16 -1.67
C ARG A 42 1.29 -13.34 -0.90
N VAL A 43 0.97 -12.42 -0.01
CA VAL A 43 -0.29 -12.45 0.74
C VAL A 43 -1.48 -12.30 -0.22
N ALA A 44 -1.43 -11.35 -1.17
CA ALA A 44 -2.47 -11.21 -2.18
C ALA A 44 -2.66 -12.51 -2.98
N GLN A 45 -1.58 -13.11 -3.49
CA GLN A 45 -1.62 -14.37 -4.24
C GLN A 45 -2.23 -15.51 -3.43
N ALA A 46 -1.89 -15.64 -2.15
CA ALA A 46 -2.42 -16.69 -1.28
C ALA A 46 -3.92 -16.52 -1.01
N PHE A 47 -4.43 -15.26 -0.94
CA PHE A 47 -5.82 -14.98 -0.62
C PHE A 47 -6.74 -14.75 -1.83
N VAL A 48 -6.21 -14.60 -3.04
CA VAL A 48 -7.02 -14.50 -4.28
C VAL A 48 -8.07 -15.61 -4.39
N PRO A 49 -7.80 -16.91 -4.11
CA PRO A 49 -8.84 -17.94 -4.18
C PRO A 49 -10.04 -17.71 -3.23
N HIS A 50 -9.81 -17.04 -2.10
CA HIS A 50 -10.85 -16.69 -1.14
C HIS A 50 -11.59 -15.42 -1.54
N LEU A 51 -10.88 -14.43 -2.09
CA LEU A 51 -11.45 -13.18 -2.63
C LEU A 51 -12.36 -13.45 -3.84
N LEU A 52 -12.03 -14.45 -4.66
CA LEU A 52 -12.85 -14.85 -5.81
C LEU A 52 -14.24 -15.38 -5.44
N ARG A 53 -14.44 -15.78 -4.18
CA ARG A 53 -15.76 -16.22 -3.68
C ARG A 53 -16.62 -15.06 -3.18
N SER A 54 -16.02 -13.88 -3.03
CA SER A 54 -16.73 -12.65 -2.69
C SER A 54 -17.47 -12.09 -3.92
N SER A 55 -18.63 -11.49 -3.69
CA SER A 55 -19.36 -10.75 -4.71
C SER A 55 -18.73 -9.40 -5.04
N ALA A 56 -17.85 -8.88 -4.13
CA ALA A 56 -17.21 -7.58 -4.23
C ALA A 56 -15.85 -7.57 -3.50
N GLY A 57 -14.93 -8.45 -3.94
CA GLY A 57 -13.61 -8.58 -3.32
C GLY A 57 -12.76 -7.31 -3.42
N ARG A 58 -11.94 -7.02 -2.41
CA ARG A 58 -11.08 -5.84 -2.37
C ARG A 58 -9.68 -6.19 -1.88
N ILE A 59 -8.65 -5.64 -2.53
CA ILE A 59 -7.27 -5.63 -2.04
C ILE A 59 -6.86 -4.17 -1.87
N ILE A 60 -6.43 -3.81 -0.67
CA ILE A 60 -5.99 -2.47 -0.31
C ILE A 60 -4.53 -2.56 0.13
N ASN A 61 -3.65 -1.94 -0.63
CA ASN A 61 -2.24 -1.84 -0.33
C ASN A 61 -1.96 -0.50 0.35
N VAL A 62 -1.59 -0.53 1.64
CA VAL A 62 -1.23 0.70 2.38
C VAL A 62 0.16 1.14 1.93
N SER A 63 0.16 2.11 1.04
CA SER A 63 1.35 2.73 0.45
C SER A 63 1.70 4.04 1.18
N SER A 64 2.41 4.92 0.51
CA SER A 64 2.84 6.21 1.04
C SER A 64 3.05 7.20 -0.11
N ALA A 65 2.85 8.49 0.16
CA ALA A 65 3.27 9.56 -0.75
C ALA A 65 4.78 9.51 -1.04
N ALA A 66 5.59 8.96 -0.13
CA ALA A 66 7.02 8.71 -0.39
C ALA A 66 7.27 7.77 -1.58
N GLY A 67 6.28 6.96 -1.97
CA GLY A 67 6.35 6.09 -3.15
C GLY A 67 5.84 6.70 -4.45
N GLN A 68 5.48 7.98 -4.47
CA GLN A 68 5.08 8.69 -5.69
C GLN A 68 6.31 9.03 -6.54
N LEU A 69 6.38 8.52 -7.77
CA LEU A 69 7.47 8.87 -8.70
C LEU A 69 7.40 10.32 -9.15
N SER A 70 6.19 10.87 -9.25
CA SER A 70 5.97 12.26 -9.67
C SER A 70 6.45 13.32 -8.68
N ASP A 71 6.64 12.95 -7.41
CA ASP A 71 7.05 13.86 -6.32
C ASP A 71 8.02 13.15 -5.35
N MET A 72 8.94 12.36 -5.90
CA MET A 72 9.88 11.59 -5.09
C MET A 72 10.97 12.47 -4.50
N GLY A 73 11.01 12.56 -3.19
CA GLY A 73 12.07 13.22 -2.44
C GLY A 73 13.25 12.29 -2.12
N THR A 74 14.16 12.78 -1.27
CA THR A 74 15.35 12.02 -0.83
C THR A 74 15.17 11.30 0.51
N TRP A 75 13.99 11.44 1.15
CA TRP A 75 13.71 10.85 2.45
C TRP A 75 13.50 9.34 2.36
N SER A 76 14.17 8.60 3.23
CA SER A 76 14.05 7.14 3.37
C SER A 76 14.04 6.37 2.04
N PRO A 77 15.17 6.35 1.30
CA PRO A 77 15.22 5.81 -0.06
C PRO A 77 14.79 4.35 -0.18
N ALA A 78 15.13 3.49 0.79
CA ALA A 78 14.71 2.09 0.75
C ALA A 78 13.18 1.96 0.98
N TYR A 79 12.64 2.72 1.92
CA TYR A 79 11.20 2.77 2.16
C TYR A 79 10.45 3.33 0.94
N ALA A 80 10.93 4.47 0.40
CA ALA A 80 10.34 5.08 -0.80
C ALA A 80 10.31 4.10 -1.98
N ALA A 81 11.44 3.47 -2.31
CA ALA A 81 11.54 2.47 -3.36
C ALA A 81 10.60 1.28 -3.12
N SER A 82 10.46 0.82 -1.87
CA SER A 82 9.54 -0.26 -1.53
C SER A 82 8.07 0.11 -1.76
N LYS A 83 7.67 1.36 -1.43
CA LYS A 83 6.30 1.84 -1.64
C LYS A 83 6.01 2.11 -3.12
N THR A 84 7.00 2.56 -3.90
CA THR A 84 6.89 2.62 -5.37
C THR A 84 6.70 1.21 -5.97
N THR A 85 7.45 0.23 -5.49
CA THR A 85 7.29 -1.17 -5.92
C THR A 85 5.90 -1.70 -5.58
N LEU A 86 5.38 -1.40 -4.38
CA LEU A 86 4.01 -1.75 -3.98
C LEU A 86 2.95 -1.09 -4.88
N ASN A 87 3.15 0.17 -5.27
CA ASN A 87 2.31 0.87 -6.22
C ASN A 87 2.32 0.18 -7.60
N ALA A 88 3.49 -0.20 -8.11
CA ALA A 88 3.61 -0.96 -9.35
C ALA A 88 2.88 -2.31 -9.28
N ILE A 89 2.99 -3.04 -8.16
CA ILE A 89 2.26 -4.29 -7.91
C ILE A 89 0.74 -4.04 -7.95
N THR A 90 0.26 -2.94 -7.37
CA THR A 90 -1.16 -2.55 -7.44
C THR A 90 -1.62 -2.35 -8.87
N CYS A 91 -0.83 -1.62 -9.68
CA CYS A 91 -1.11 -1.38 -11.10
C CYS A 91 -1.13 -2.69 -11.93
N LEU A 92 -0.33 -3.70 -11.54
CA LEU A 92 -0.31 -5.01 -12.21
C LEU A 92 -1.47 -5.91 -11.77
N LEU A 93 -1.81 -5.92 -10.48
CA LEU A 93 -2.89 -6.75 -9.95
C LEU A 93 -4.27 -6.26 -10.39
N ALA A 94 -4.48 -4.95 -10.51
CA ALA A 94 -5.77 -4.37 -10.84
C ALA A 94 -6.34 -4.91 -12.16
N PRO A 95 -5.66 -4.85 -13.31
CA PRO A 95 -6.17 -5.41 -14.56
C PRO A 95 -6.26 -6.95 -14.53
N ALA A 96 -5.37 -7.63 -13.80
CA ALA A 96 -5.38 -9.09 -13.70
C ALA A 96 -6.61 -9.61 -12.91
N LEU A 97 -7.18 -8.79 -12.02
CA LEU A 97 -8.28 -9.15 -11.14
C LEU A 97 -9.59 -8.40 -11.41
N GLY A 98 -9.55 -7.32 -12.19
CA GLY A 98 -10.71 -6.45 -12.42
C GLY A 98 -11.90 -7.17 -13.06
N ASN A 99 -11.67 -8.04 -14.03
CA ASN A 99 -12.71 -8.87 -14.63
C ASN A 99 -13.27 -9.97 -13.71
N LYS A 100 -12.64 -10.15 -12.54
CA LYS A 100 -13.01 -11.11 -11.49
C LYS A 100 -13.77 -10.44 -10.34
N ARG A 101 -14.18 -9.19 -10.50
CA ARG A 101 -14.86 -8.38 -9.47
C ARG A 101 -14.04 -8.19 -8.18
N ILE A 102 -12.72 -8.09 -8.33
CA ILE A 102 -11.82 -7.75 -7.25
C ILE A 102 -11.20 -6.39 -7.55
N ALA A 103 -11.52 -5.38 -6.76
CA ALA A 103 -10.90 -4.06 -6.83
C ALA A 103 -9.56 -4.05 -6.09
N VAL A 104 -8.52 -3.50 -6.73
CA VAL A 104 -7.17 -3.41 -6.14
C VAL A 104 -6.71 -1.97 -6.16
N ASN A 105 -6.42 -1.39 -5.00
CA ASN A 105 -6.02 0.01 -4.89
C ASN A 105 -4.87 0.19 -3.89
N SER A 106 -4.07 1.22 -4.11
CA SER A 106 -3.12 1.75 -3.13
C SER A 106 -3.74 2.92 -2.36
N VAL A 107 -3.34 3.11 -1.10
CA VAL A 107 -3.76 4.24 -0.28
C VAL A 107 -2.60 4.80 0.52
N CYS A 108 -2.48 6.13 0.56
CA CYS A 108 -1.58 6.85 1.46
C CYS A 108 -2.37 7.34 2.68
N PRO A 109 -2.07 6.87 3.90
CA PRO A 109 -2.75 7.34 5.12
C PRO A 109 -2.31 8.75 5.55
N GLY A 110 -1.25 9.29 4.93
CA GLY A 110 -0.55 10.47 5.41
C GLY A 110 0.44 10.14 6.52
N TRP A 111 0.98 11.17 7.20
CA TRP A 111 1.92 11.00 8.30
C TRP A 111 1.16 10.88 9.62
N CYS A 112 1.10 9.67 10.16
CA CYS A 112 0.26 9.31 11.30
C CYS A 112 1.09 9.03 12.56
N ARG A 113 0.56 9.44 13.73
CA ARG A 113 1.13 9.14 15.05
C ARG A 113 0.97 7.67 15.39
N THR A 114 1.98 6.91 15.01
CA THR A 114 2.17 5.50 15.26
C THR A 114 3.61 5.28 15.71
N GLU A 115 3.97 4.07 16.06
CA GLU A 115 5.36 3.73 16.37
C GLU A 115 6.30 4.11 15.22
N MET A 116 5.92 3.84 13.98
CA MET A 116 6.67 4.19 12.78
C MET A 116 6.72 5.70 12.51
N GLY A 117 5.60 6.41 12.68
CA GLY A 117 5.51 7.83 12.34
C GLY A 117 6.01 8.78 13.42
N GLY A 118 6.12 8.29 14.67
CA GLY A 118 6.53 9.09 15.81
C GLY A 118 5.44 10.03 16.37
N ALA A 119 5.73 10.61 17.53
CA ALA A 119 4.76 11.43 18.26
C ALA A 119 4.46 12.79 17.62
N THR A 120 5.34 13.29 16.75
CA THR A 120 5.22 14.60 16.09
C THR A 120 4.41 14.56 14.79
N ALA A 121 3.96 13.38 14.39
CA ALA A 121 3.15 13.25 13.18
C ALA A 121 1.84 14.03 13.28
N GLN A 122 1.41 14.59 12.16
CA GLN A 122 0.28 15.53 12.12
C GLN A 122 -1.07 14.86 12.34
N ARG A 123 -1.23 13.60 11.84
CA ARG A 123 -2.50 12.87 11.90
C ARG A 123 -2.54 11.89 13.06
N SER A 124 -3.72 11.64 13.59
CA SER A 124 -3.92 10.47 14.46
C SER A 124 -3.94 9.18 13.63
N ALA A 125 -3.83 8.03 14.30
CA ALA A 125 -3.95 6.73 13.64
C ALA A 125 -5.35 6.55 13.03
N GLU A 126 -6.40 7.04 13.69
CA GLU A 126 -7.80 7.01 13.24
C GLU A 126 -8.00 7.85 11.98
N GLU A 127 -7.44 9.07 11.95
CA GLU A 127 -7.48 9.94 10.76
C GLU A 127 -6.78 9.28 9.56
N GLY A 128 -5.63 8.62 9.80
CA GLY A 128 -4.93 7.88 8.76
C GLY A 128 -5.72 6.65 8.27
N ALA A 129 -6.41 5.95 9.17
CA ALA A 129 -7.20 4.78 8.84
C ALA A 129 -8.48 5.10 8.07
N ALA A 130 -9.02 6.33 8.16
CA ALA A 130 -10.30 6.69 7.55
C ALA A 130 -10.36 6.41 6.04
N GLY A 131 -9.30 6.73 5.29
CA GLY A 131 -9.22 6.44 3.86
C GLY A 131 -9.15 4.94 3.55
N ILE A 132 -8.47 4.17 4.40
CA ILE A 132 -8.36 2.71 4.27
C ILE A 132 -9.74 2.06 4.51
N VAL A 133 -10.43 2.47 5.58
CA VAL A 133 -11.78 1.98 5.92
C VAL A 133 -12.78 2.33 4.83
N TRP A 134 -12.73 3.55 4.30
CA TRP A 134 -13.58 3.96 3.19
C TRP A 134 -13.35 3.07 1.94
N LEU A 135 -12.10 2.79 1.56
CA LEU A 135 -11.79 1.88 0.46
C LEU A 135 -12.30 0.46 0.73
N ALA A 136 -12.26 0.02 1.98
CA ALA A 136 -12.70 -1.31 2.37
C ALA A 136 -14.23 -1.48 2.32
N ALA A 137 -14.99 -0.44 2.71
CA ALA A 137 -16.43 -0.57 2.98
C ALA A 137 -17.35 0.22 2.02
N GLU A 138 -16.88 1.36 1.50
CA GLU A 138 -17.76 2.34 0.86
C GLU A 138 -17.38 2.68 -0.58
N ALA A 139 -16.09 2.61 -0.95
CA ALA A 139 -15.63 3.02 -2.27
C ALA A 139 -16.35 2.25 -3.40
N PRO A 140 -16.70 2.88 -4.54
CA PRO A 140 -17.31 2.19 -5.66
C PRO A 140 -16.43 1.04 -6.15
N GLN A 141 -17.06 -0.11 -6.46
CA GLN A 141 -16.34 -1.34 -6.81
C GLN A 141 -15.63 -1.26 -8.17
N ASP A 142 -16.06 -0.37 -9.06
CA ASP A 142 -15.43 -0.09 -10.36
C ASP A 142 -14.15 0.74 -10.25
N LYS A 143 -13.88 1.32 -9.08
CA LYS A 143 -12.64 2.05 -8.81
C LYS A 143 -11.51 1.08 -8.46
N THR A 144 -10.67 0.79 -9.43
CA THR A 144 -9.54 -0.15 -9.29
C THR A 144 -8.30 0.37 -10.02
N GLY A 145 -7.11 0.00 -9.55
CA GLY A 145 -5.84 0.43 -10.14
C GLY A 145 -5.54 1.91 -9.87
N LEU A 146 -5.97 2.43 -8.74
CA LEU A 146 -5.82 3.85 -8.38
C LEU A 146 -5.03 4.00 -7.08
N PHE A 147 -4.39 5.17 -6.95
CA PHE A 147 -3.72 5.59 -5.72
C PHE A 147 -4.54 6.68 -5.03
N TRP A 148 -4.84 6.48 -3.76
CA TRP A 148 -5.78 7.30 -3.00
C TRP A 148 -5.12 7.99 -1.82
N ARG A 149 -5.59 9.19 -1.50
CA ARG A 149 -5.37 9.89 -0.25
C ARG A 149 -6.59 10.73 0.07
N ASP A 150 -7.09 10.68 1.31
CA ASP A 150 -8.25 11.46 1.77
C ASP A 150 -9.49 11.30 0.87
N LYS A 151 -9.74 10.09 0.35
CA LYS A 151 -10.81 9.73 -0.60
C LYS A 151 -10.68 10.37 -1.99
N GLU A 152 -9.53 10.97 -2.29
CA GLU A 152 -9.21 11.53 -3.60
C GLU A 152 -8.12 10.72 -4.29
N VAL A 153 -8.18 10.67 -5.62
CA VAL A 153 -7.14 10.02 -6.43
C VAL A 153 -5.95 10.95 -6.53
N ILE A 154 -4.78 10.42 -6.22
CA ILE A 154 -3.50 11.12 -6.37
C ILE A 154 -2.64 10.46 -7.44
N SER A 155 -1.61 11.16 -7.93
CA SER A 155 -0.66 10.62 -8.92
C SER A 155 0.22 9.50 -8.31
N TRP A 156 0.71 8.65 -9.20
CA TRP A 156 1.67 7.61 -8.87
C TRP A 156 3.08 8.14 -8.61
#